data_f65f4c780478bf4ce6966d50efd77985
#
_entry.id   f65f4c780478bf4ce6966d50efd77985
#
_cell.length_a   1.000
_cell.length_b   1.000
_cell.length_c   1.000
_cell.angle_alpha   90.00
_cell.angle_beta   90.00
_cell.angle_gamma   90.00
#
_symmetry.space_group_name_H-M   'P 1'
#
loop_
_entity.id
_entity.type
_entity.pdbx_description
1 polymer ?
#
loop_
_entity_poly.entity_id
_entity_poly.type
_entity_poly.pdbx_seq_one_letter_code
_entity_poly.pdbx_strand_id
1 'polypeptide(L)'
;VIPPALTVPTPDWPVVGDQLPIALLFTAHIAVAEFSLGVITLAPIFEAWGAGGGGERALRLARQLARAYYLLFSLGATLGVFAVTALIGLWGNQIGTLVNRFLPLIAVAFGTFLVLTPLLILYENSFDRMPRRRHLLLGVAVALLQTFFMVCIVAIDSYMITPRHAGLLGGALNPVYWDLLLHRLVGNVSWAALFVAAYAVLRLRRAADEGERAYRAWSAGVLLRIGTATLVLMPVLGFLIMLTLRDNARGFLDNLVRGDAAWLFVIQS
;
A
#
# COMPACT_ATOMS: atom_id res chain seq x y z
N VAL A 1 -22.42 9.38 27.35
CA VAL A 1 -21.40 10.35 27.78
C VAL A 1 -20.17 10.11 26.92
N ILE A 2 -19.90 11.01 25.97
CA ILE A 2 -18.66 10.99 25.18
C ILE A 2 -17.54 11.46 26.13
N PRO A 3 -16.49 10.66 26.37
CA PRO A 3 -15.39 11.12 27.20
C PRO A 3 -14.76 12.39 26.57
N PRO A 4 -14.23 13.32 27.38
CA PRO A 4 -13.59 14.51 26.86
C PRO A 4 -12.49 14.09 25.88
N ALA A 5 -12.42 14.78 24.73
CA ALA A 5 -11.42 14.54 23.72
C ALA A 5 -10.03 14.49 24.38
N LEU A 6 -9.29 13.43 24.09
CA LEU A 6 -7.92 13.26 24.60
C LEU A 6 -7.07 14.40 24.02
N THR A 7 -6.79 15.41 24.83
CA THR A 7 -5.88 16.50 24.44
C THR A 7 -4.47 16.07 24.76
N VAL A 8 -3.70 15.77 23.72
CA VAL A 8 -2.28 15.49 23.85
C VAL A 8 -1.51 16.77 23.56
N PRO A 9 -0.65 17.27 24.49
CA PRO A 9 0.16 18.45 24.21
C PRO A 9 1.09 18.13 23.04
N THR A 10 1.09 18.99 22.02
CA THR A 10 1.99 18.87 20.86
C THR A 10 3.27 19.66 21.16
N PRO A 11 4.45 19.02 21.12
CA PRO A 11 5.70 19.76 21.25
C PRO A 11 5.98 20.58 19.99
N ASP A 12 6.34 21.85 20.17
CA ASP A 12 6.87 22.69 19.08
C ASP A 12 8.33 22.28 18.81
N TRP A 13 8.62 21.88 17.60
CA TRP A 13 9.98 21.62 17.12
C TRP A 13 10.52 22.85 16.40
N PRO A 14 11.34 23.67 17.05
CA PRO A 14 11.59 25.05 16.60
C PRO A 14 12.42 25.18 15.31
N VAL A 15 13.07 24.08 14.84
CA VAL A 15 13.97 24.15 13.67
C VAL A 15 13.38 23.41 12.46
N VAL A 16 12.63 22.33 12.67
CA VAL A 16 12.20 21.41 11.61
C VAL A 16 10.69 21.46 11.39
N GLY A 17 9.95 21.99 12.38
CA GLY A 17 8.49 21.89 12.39
C GLY A 17 8.00 20.45 12.59
N ASP A 18 6.71 20.27 12.79
CA ASP A 18 6.06 18.97 12.98
C ASP A 18 5.74 18.26 11.66
N GLN A 19 5.61 19.02 10.56
CA GLN A 19 5.18 18.48 9.26
C GLN A 19 6.27 17.65 8.58
N LEU A 20 7.52 18.07 8.59
CA LEU A 20 8.60 17.39 7.86
C LEU A 20 8.90 15.98 8.39
N PRO A 21 9.02 15.72 9.71
CA PRO A 21 9.20 14.36 10.22
C PRO A 21 8.04 13.43 9.84
N ILE A 22 6.79 13.91 9.92
CA ILE A 22 5.61 13.16 9.53
C ILE A 22 5.66 12.85 8.03
N ALA A 23 5.92 13.84 7.18
CA ALA A 23 5.99 13.66 5.73
C ALA A 23 7.06 12.63 5.34
N LEU A 24 8.25 12.68 5.92
CA LEU A 24 9.34 11.73 5.63
C LEU A 24 8.99 10.31 6.06
N LEU A 25 8.45 10.14 7.28
CA LEU A 25 8.04 8.82 7.79
C LEU A 25 6.91 8.21 6.96
N PHE A 26 5.89 9.02 6.62
CA PHE A 26 4.79 8.54 5.78
C PHE A 26 5.24 8.22 4.36
N THR A 27 6.07 9.04 3.75
CA THR A 27 6.61 8.76 2.41
C THR A 27 7.39 7.43 2.39
N ALA A 28 8.27 7.21 3.38
CA ALA A 28 9.01 5.96 3.50
C ALA A 28 8.08 4.76 3.77
N HIS A 29 7.11 4.91 4.69
CA HIS A 29 6.15 3.87 5.00
C HIS A 29 5.27 3.52 3.80
N ILE A 30 4.69 4.52 3.13
CA ILE A 30 3.80 4.32 1.97
C ILE A 30 4.55 3.64 0.83
N ALA A 31 5.77 4.06 0.51
CA ALA A 31 6.56 3.44 -0.55
C ALA A 31 6.76 1.94 -0.32
N VAL A 32 7.08 1.53 0.93
CA VAL A 32 7.25 0.11 1.28
C VAL A 32 5.90 -0.62 1.35
N ALA A 33 4.87 0.02 1.91
CA ALA A 33 3.54 -0.58 2.06
C ALA A 33 2.88 -0.84 0.70
N GLU A 34 2.92 0.11 -0.22
CA GLU A 34 2.35 -0.02 -1.56
C GLU A 34 3.10 -1.06 -2.40
N PHE A 35 4.44 -1.08 -2.32
CA PHE A 35 5.22 -2.14 -2.93
C PHE A 35 4.82 -3.51 -2.36
N SER A 36 4.71 -3.64 -1.04
CA SER A 36 4.31 -4.88 -0.36
C SER A 36 2.93 -5.37 -0.81
N LEU A 37 1.95 -4.46 -0.91
CA LEU A 37 0.61 -4.74 -1.43
C LEU A 37 0.65 -5.27 -2.86
N GLY A 38 1.42 -4.62 -3.73
CA GLY A 38 1.55 -5.04 -5.12
C GLY A 38 2.18 -6.41 -5.26
N VAL A 39 3.27 -6.71 -4.53
CA VAL A 39 3.93 -8.03 -4.63
C VAL A 39 3.06 -9.16 -4.09
N ILE A 40 2.31 -8.94 -2.99
CA ILE A 40 1.42 -9.99 -2.46
C ILE A 40 0.17 -10.18 -3.32
N THR A 41 -0.27 -9.15 -4.03
CA THR A 41 -1.34 -9.27 -5.03
C THR A 41 -0.87 -10.13 -6.22
N LEU A 42 0.34 -9.91 -6.69
CA LEU A 42 0.91 -10.65 -7.83
C LEU A 42 1.32 -12.08 -7.48
N ALA A 43 1.76 -12.37 -6.26
CA ALA A 43 2.30 -13.68 -5.88
C ALA A 43 1.31 -14.84 -6.13
N PRO A 44 0.07 -14.85 -5.61
CA PRO A 44 -0.89 -15.92 -5.89
C PRO A 44 -1.35 -15.96 -7.35
N ILE A 45 -1.32 -14.85 -8.08
CA ILE A 45 -1.64 -14.82 -9.52
C ILE A 45 -0.58 -15.61 -10.31
N PHE A 46 0.70 -15.37 -10.04
CA PHE A 46 1.79 -16.13 -10.68
C PHE A 46 1.82 -17.58 -10.22
N GLU A 47 1.45 -17.87 -8.97
CA GLU A 47 1.33 -19.24 -8.47
C GLU A 47 0.19 -19.99 -9.21
N ALA A 48 -0.98 -19.37 -9.35
CA ALA A 48 -2.10 -19.92 -10.10
C ALA A 48 -1.73 -20.15 -11.58
N TRP A 49 -1.05 -19.19 -12.20
CA TRP A 49 -0.58 -19.31 -13.57
C TRP A 49 0.42 -20.46 -13.73
N GLY A 50 1.39 -20.58 -12.82
CA GLY A 50 2.34 -21.68 -12.82
C GLY A 50 1.69 -23.05 -12.64
N ALA A 51 0.62 -23.12 -11.82
CA ALA A 51 -0.17 -24.34 -11.64
C ALA A 51 -1.00 -24.72 -12.87
N GLY A 52 -1.45 -23.73 -13.65
CA GLY A 52 -2.33 -23.89 -14.82
C GLY A 52 -1.60 -24.01 -16.18
N GLY A 53 -0.28 -24.18 -16.19
CA GLY A 53 0.50 -24.33 -17.43
C GLY A 53 1.57 -23.27 -17.68
N GLY A 54 1.70 -22.25 -16.84
CA GLY A 54 2.77 -21.25 -16.89
C GLY A 54 4.16 -21.77 -16.51
N GLY A 55 4.21 -22.99 -15.98
CA GLY A 55 5.43 -23.75 -15.70
C GLY A 55 6.26 -23.23 -14.54
N GLU A 56 7.46 -23.80 -14.39
CA GLU A 56 8.39 -23.55 -13.28
C GLU A 56 8.81 -22.08 -13.13
N ARG A 57 8.87 -21.32 -14.25
CA ARG A 57 9.24 -19.90 -14.21
C ARG A 57 8.22 -19.05 -13.45
N ALA A 58 6.93 -19.30 -13.66
CA ALA A 58 5.86 -18.58 -12.95
C ALA A 58 5.84 -18.96 -11.46
N LEU A 59 6.01 -20.24 -11.11
CA LEU A 59 6.10 -20.69 -9.73
C LEU A 59 7.31 -20.10 -9.01
N ARG A 60 8.46 -20.05 -9.69
CA ARG A 60 9.68 -19.42 -9.17
C ARG A 60 9.47 -17.93 -8.89
N LEU A 61 8.79 -17.22 -9.80
CA LEU A 61 8.45 -15.81 -9.61
C LEU A 61 7.48 -15.62 -8.43
N ALA A 62 6.42 -16.43 -8.34
CA ALA A 62 5.49 -16.41 -7.22
C ALA A 62 6.19 -16.54 -5.86
N ARG A 63 7.11 -17.50 -5.75
CA ARG A 63 7.93 -17.70 -4.53
C ARG A 63 8.81 -16.49 -4.23
N GLN A 64 9.43 -15.88 -5.24
CA GLN A 64 10.25 -14.69 -5.04
C GLN A 64 9.43 -13.48 -4.59
N LEU A 65 8.22 -13.31 -5.13
CA LEU A 65 7.29 -12.26 -4.70
C LEU A 65 6.81 -12.47 -3.26
N ALA A 66 6.42 -13.70 -2.90
CA ALA A 66 6.03 -14.04 -1.53
C ALA A 66 7.18 -13.79 -0.54
N ARG A 67 8.41 -14.18 -0.90
CA ARG A 67 9.60 -13.91 -0.11
C ARG A 67 9.88 -12.43 0.05
N ALA A 68 9.76 -11.65 -1.03
CA ALA A 68 9.91 -10.20 -0.99
C ALA A 68 8.87 -9.57 -0.06
N TYR A 69 7.61 -9.99 -0.15
CA TYR A 69 6.56 -9.54 0.74
C TYR A 69 6.88 -9.86 2.21
N TYR A 70 7.27 -11.10 2.52
CA TYR A 70 7.62 -11.50 3.88
C TYR A 70 8.72 -10.63 4.50
N LEU A 71 9.78 -10.33 3.74
CA LEU A 71 10.88 -9.48 4.20
C LEU A 71 10.45 -8.02 4.40
N LEU A 72 9.66 -7.49 3.46
CA LEU A 72 9.25 -6.08 3.47
C LEU A 72 8.10 -5.81 4.43
N PHE A 73 7.30 -6.82 4.75
CA PHE A 73 6.21 -6.68 5.72
C PHE A 73 6.72 -6.22 7.09
N SER A 74 7.80 -6.80 7.58
CA SER A 74 8.42 -6.39 8.85
C SER A 74 8.93 -4.95 8.81
N LEU A 75 9.58 -4.54 7.70
CA LEU A 75 10.03 -3.18 7.51
C LEU A 75 8.84 -2.21 7.44
N GLY A 76 7.83 -2.53 6.65
CA GLY A 76 6.61 -1.72 6.52
C GLY A 76 5.87 -1.57 7.84
N ALA A 77 5.72 -2.66 8.61
CA ALA A 77 5.11 -2.64 9.94
C ALA A 77 5.90 -1.74 10.91
N THR A 78 7.22 -1.85 10.92
CA THR A 78 8.09 -1.01 11.77
C THR A 78 7.94 0.47 11.41
N LEU A 79 8.02 0.82 10.13
CA LEU A 79 7.83 2.19 9.67
C LEU A 79 6.41 2.70 9.99
N GLY A 80 5.39 1.84 9.89
CA GLY A 80 4.02 2.17 10.27
C GLY A 80 3.88 2.50 11.75
N VAL A 81 4.51 1.73 12.63
CA VAL A 81 4.52 2.02 14.07
C VAL A 81 5.20 3.35 14.34
N PHE A 82 6.34 3.63 13.73
CA PHE A 82 7.01 4.94 13.86
C PHE A 82 6.14 6.08 13.33
N ALA A 83 5.46 5.90 12.20
CA ALA A 83 4.58 6.91 11.63
C ALA A 83 3.40 7.22 12.57
N VAL A 84 2.73 6.19 13.12
CA VAL A 84 1.64 6.37 14.09
C VAL A 84 2.14 7.01 15.39
N THR A 85 3.32 6.61 15.89
CA THR A 85 3.92 7.22 17.08
C THR A 85 4.22 8.70 16.86
N ALA A 86 4.77 9.06 15.69
CA ALA A 86 5.01 10.44 15.30
C ALA A 86 3.71 11.24 15.21
N LEU A 87 2.67 10.68 14.61
CA LEU A 87 1.35 11.32 14.56
C LEU A 87 0.78 11.58 15.96
N ILE A 88 0.87 10.61 16.87
CA ILE A 88 0.39 10.77 18.25
C ILE A 88 1.19 11.88 18.96
N GLY A 89 2.51 11.91 18.78
CA GLY A 89 3.37 12.88 19.45
C GLY A 89 3.31 14.29 18.87
N LEU A 90 3.13 14.43 17.55
CA LEU A 90 3.19 15.72 16.85
C LEU A 90 1.79 16.28 16.49
N TRP A 91 0.83 15.41 16.18
CA TRP A 91 -0.54 15.79 15.79
C TRP A 91 -1.61 15.14 16.69
N GLY A 92 -1.35 15.07 18.01
CA GLY A 92 -2.17 14.34 18.97
C GLY A 92 -3.66 14.70 18.95
N ASN A 93 -4.00 15.99 18.80
CA ASN A 93 -5.40 16.44 18.73
C ASN A 93 -6.12 15.91 17.47
N GLN A 94 -5.42 15.88 16.33
CA GLN A 94 -5.98 15.37 15.09
C GLN A 94 -6.15 13.85 15.16
N ILE A 95 -5.16 13.15 15.69
CA ILE A 95 -5.24 11.70 15.92
C ILE A 95 -6.34 11.36 16.90
N GLY A 96 -6.47 12.10 18.00
CA GLY A 96 -7.59 11.93 18.96
C GLY A 96 -8.96 12.02 18.28
N THR A 97 -9.13 12.98 17.37
CA THR A 97 -10.36 13.13 16.58
C THR A 97 -10.61 11.93 15.66
N LEU A 98 -9.57 11.45 14.97
CA LEU A 98 -9.67 10.27 14.08
C LEU A 98 -9.96 8.99 14.89
N VAL A 99 -9.27 8.78 16.01
CA VAL A 99 -9.49 7.63 16.89
C VAL A 99 -10.92 7.63 17.45
N ASN A 100 -11.40 8.76 17.97
CA ASN A 100 -12.76 8.85 18.49
C ASN A 100 -13.82 8.53 17.43
N ARG A 101 -13.56 8.91 16.17
CA ARG A 101 -14.49 8.67 15.06
C ARG A 101 -14.42 7.28 14.51
N PHE A 102 -13.20 6.75 14.31
CA PHE A 102 -12.94 5.53 13.58
C PHE A 102 -12.45 4.37 14.45
N LEU A 103 -12.59 4.45 15.78
CA LEU A 103 -12.13 3.40 16.69
C LEU A 103 -12.57 1.97 16.27
N PRO A 104 -13.85 1.73 15.89
CA PRO A 104 -14.26 0.40 15.43
C PRO A 104 -13.52 -0.05 14.18
N LEU A 105 -13.30 0.86 13.22
CA LEU A 105 -12.59 0.57 11.98
C LEU A 105 -11.09 0.31 12.23
N ILE A 106 -10.49 1.09 13.12
CA ILE A 106 -9.10 0.91 13.56
C ILE A 106 -8.94 -0.44 14.26
N ALA A 107 -9.88 -0.83 15.12
CA ALA A 107 -9.87 -2.12 15.79
C ALA A 107 -9.98 -3.30 14.80
N VAL A 108 -10.85 -3.18 13.78
CA VAL A 108 -10.98 -4.17 12.70
C VAL A 108 -9.69 -4.24 11.88
N ALA A 109 -9.10 -3.11 11.51
CA ALA A 109 -7.82 -3.08 10.79
C ALA A 109 -6.70 -3.74 11.61
N PHE A 110 -6.59 -3.40 12.89
CA PHE A 110 -5.60 -4.02 13.77
C PHE A 110 -5.83 -5.52 13.94
N GLY A 111 -7.06 -5.97 14.15
CA GLY A 111 -7.41 -7.39 14.19
C GLY A 111 -7.05 -8.12 12.89
N THR A 112 -7.30 -7.50 11.75
CA THR A 112 -6.89 -8.02 10.44
C THR A 112 -5.37 -8.18 10.34
N PHE A 113 -4.60 -7.20 10.81
CA PHE A 113 -3.14 -7.26 10.85
C PHE A 113 -2.63 -8.41 11.74
N LEU A 114 -3.25 -8.64 12.89
CA LEU A 114 -2.90 -9.75 13.80
C LEU A 114 -3.16 -11.12 13.16
N VAL A 115 -4.23 -11.26 12.40
CA VAL A 115 -4.56 -12.51 11.68
C VAL A 115 -3.66 -12.69 10.46
N LEU A 116 -3.40 -11.61 9.72
CA LEU A 116 -2.56 -11.60 8.53
C LEU A 116 -1.14 -12.09 8.83
N THR A 117 -0.54 -11.64 9.93
CA THR A 117 0.87 -11.91 10.27
C THR A 117 1.21 -13.41 10.33
N PRO A 118 0.52 -14.27 11.10
CA PRO A 118 0.81 -15.70 11.12
C PRO A 118 0.49 -16.39 9.79
N LEU A 119 -0.55 -15.96 9.07
CA LEU A 119 -0.88 -16.53 7.77
C LEU A 119 0.19 -16.21 6.72
N LEU A 120 0.78 -15.02 6.75
CA LEU A 120 1.91 -14.67 5.91
C LEU A 120 3.13 -15.55 6.19
N ILE A 121 3.49 -15.74 7.46
CA ILE A 121 4.58 -16.62 7.86
C ILE A 121 4.33 -18.04 7.35
N LEU A 122 3.10 -18.53 7.50
CA LEU A 122 2.70 -19.85 7.00
C LEU A 122 2.80 -19.92 5.47
N TYR A 123 2.33 -18.90 4.75
CA TYR A 123 2.38 -18.84 3.29
C TYR A 123 3.82 -18.92 2.77
N GLU A 124 4.73 -18.10 3.29
CA GLU A 124 6.14 -18.10 2.87
C GLU A 124 6.83 -19.43 3.14
N ASN A 125 6.58 -20.05 4.31
CA ASN A 125 7.30 -21.25 4.74
C ASN A 125 6.69 -22.57 4.23
N SER A 126 5.57 -22.55 3.52
CA SER A 126 4.85 -23.77 3.14
C SER A 126 4.86 -24.10 1.63
N PHE A 127 5.61 -23.37 0.81
CA PHE A 127 5.68 -23.58 -0.65
C PHE A 127 5.98 -25.04 -1.07
N ASP A 128 6.85 -25.73 -0.33
CA ASP A 128 7.26 -27.11 -0.64
C ASP A 128 6.60 -28.15 0.29
N ARG A 129 5.82 -27.72 1.29
CA ARG A 129 5.28 -28.58 2.35
C ARG A 129 3.77 -28.76 2.26
N MET A 130 3.09 -27.84 1.59
CA MET A 130 1.62 -27.82 1.50
C MET A 130 1.17 -28.25 0.09
N PRO A 131 0.06 -29.02 -0.03
CA PRO A 131 -0.55 -29.28 -1.34
C PRO A 131 -0.85 -27.97 -2.08
N ARG A 132 -0.45 -27.87 -3.35
CA ARG A 132 -0.48 -26.64 -4.15
C ARG A 132 -1.82 -25.88 -4.08
N ARG A 133 -2.95 -26.60 -4.15
CA ARG A 133 -4.26 -25.95 -4.06
C ARG A 133 -4.49 -25.25 -2.72
N ARG A 134 -4.09 -25.87 -1.61
CA ARG A 134 -4.20 -25.27 -0.27
C ARG A 134 -3.25 -24.09 -0.12
N HIS A 135 -2.05 -24.22 -0.65
CA HIS A 135 -1.06 -23.13 -0.64
C HIS A 135 -1.54 -21.91 -1.43
N LEU A 136 -2.08 -22.11 -2.61
CA LEU A 136 -2.67 -21.03 -3.41
C LEU A 136 -3.85 -20.35 -2.68
N LEU A 137 -4.74 -21.13 -2.05
CA LEU A 137 -5.85 -20.56 -1.26
C LEU A 137 -5.33 -19.72 -0.09
N LEU A 138 -4.27 -20.17 0.57
CA LEU A 138 -3.60 -19.42 1.63
C LEU A 138 -3.01 -18.11 1.08
N GLY A 139 -2.33 -18.14 -0.06
CA GLY A 139 -1.80 -16.95 -0.73
C GLY A 139 -2.89 -15.94 -1.11
N VAL A 140 -4.01 -16.42 -1.64
CA VAL A 140 -5.19 -15.59 -1.92
C VAL A 140 -5.75 -14.99 -0.63
N ALA A 141 -5.87 -15.77 0.44
CA ALA A 141 -6.36 -15.27 1.73
C ALA A 141 -5.45 -14.17 2.30
N VAL A 142 -4.12 -14.36 2.24
CA VAL A 142 -3.15 -13.34 2.66
C VAL A 142 -3.28 -12.06 1.82
N ALA A 143 -3.40 -12.18 0.49
CA ALA A 143 -3.57 -11.03 -0.40
C ALA A 143 -4.88 -10.28 -0.12
N LEU A 144 -5.99 -11.00 0.11
CA LEU A 144 -7.28 -10.40 0.46
C LEU A 144 -7.26 -9.71 1.83
N LEU A 145 -6.66 -10.32 2.84
CA LEU A 145 -6.52 -9.71 4.17
C LEU A 145 -5.67 -8.44 4.11
N GLN A 146 -4.55 -8.48 3.37
CA GLN A 146 -3.71 -7.30 3.18
C GLN A 146 -4.45 -6.18 2.44
N THR A 147 -5.22 -6.52 1.40
CA THR A 147 -6.07 -5.57 0.68
C THR A 147 -7.16 -5.01 1.58
N PHE A 148 -7.80 -5.85 2.40
CA PHE A 148 -8.83 -5.41 3.34
C PHE A 148 -8.25 -4.49 4.42
N PHE A 149 -7.05 -4.76 4.93
CA PHE A 149 -6.33 -3.86 5.83
C PHE A 149 -6.14 -2.48 5.17
N MET A 150 -5.67 -2.44 3.91
CA MET A 150 -5.53 -1.19 3.16
C MET A 150 -6.88 -0.47 2.97
N VAL A 151 -7.95 -1.19 2.65
CA VAL A 151 -9.31 -0.65 2.52
C VAL A 151 -9.72 0.12 3.77
N CYS A 152 -9.45 -0.43 4.96
CA CYS A 152 -9.72 0.24 6.24
C CYS A 152 -8.88 1.52 6.42
N ILE A 153 -7.59 1.46 6.07
CA ILE A 153 -6.69 2.62 6.20
C ILE A 153 -7.06 3.72 5.21
N VAL A 154 -7.36 3.37 3.95
CA VAL A 154 -7.80 4.34 2.94
C VAL A 154 -9.07 5.07 3.36
N ALA A 155 -9.97 4.42 4.08
CA ALA A 155 -11.18 5.06 4.61
C ALA A 155 -10.84 6.18 5.62
N ILE A 156 -9.80 6.01 6.42
CA ILE A 156 -9.34 7.02 7.38
C ILE A 156 -8.57 8.12 6.66
N ASP A 157 -7.64 7.76 5.77
CA ASP A 157 -6.81 8.70 5.00
C ASP A 157 -7.68 9.62 4.12
N SER A 158 -8.64 9.04 3.40
CA SER A 158 -9.54 9.79 2.52
C SER A 158 -10.46 10.76 3.29
N TYR A 159 -10.86 10.39 4.52
CA TYR A 159 -11.62 11.29 5.40
C TYR A 159 -10.83 12.55 5.76
N MET A 160 -9.51 12.47 5.91
CA MET A 160 -8.68 13.66 6.18
C MET A 160 -8.71 14.66 5.02
N ILE A 161 -8.98 14.19 3.79
CA ILE A 161 -9.01 15.00 2.57
C ILE A 161 -10.41 15.57 2.32
N THR A 162 -11.44 14.72 2.43
CA THR A 162 -12.85 15.08 2.19
C THR A 162 -13.72 14.68 3.38
N PRO A 163 -13.61 15.37 4.54
CA PRO A 163 -14.32 15.00 5.75
C PRO A 163 -15.83 15.10 5.58
N ARG A 164 -16.56 14.05 5.98
CA ARG A 164 -18.01 13.98 5.96
C ARG A 164 -18.56 13.57 7.33
N HIS A 165 -19.43 14.39 7.89
CA HIS A 165 -19.98 14.20 9.25
C HIS A 165 -21.27 13.37 9.26
N ALA A 166 -21.31 12.24 8.56
CA ALA A 166 -22.48 11.37 8.41
C ALA A 166 -22.33 10.01 9.12
N GLY A 167 -21.92 10.00 10.39
CA GLY A 167 -21.63 8.78 11.15
C GLY A 167 -20.38 8.06 10.71
N LEU A 168 -20.16 6.84 11.22
CA LEU A 168 -18.96 6.04 10.92
C LEU A 168 -18.87 5.72 9.43
N LEU A 169 -19.91 5.09 8.87
CA LEU A 169 -19.89 4.66 7.46
C LEU A 169 -19.86 5.84 6.48
N GLY A 170 -20.64 6.90 6.75
CA GLY A 170 -20.62 8.09 5.89
C GLY A 170 -19.29 8.85 5.94
N GLY A 171 -18.57 8.78 7.05
CA GLY A 171 -17.21 9.29 7.14
C GLY A 171 -16.20 8.39 6.42
N ALA A 172 -16.30 7.07 6.57
CA ALA A 172 -15.44 6.09 5.93
C ALA A 172 -15.61 6.09 4.40
N LEU A 173 -16.86 6.16 3.91
CA LEU A 173 -17.21 6.20 2.48
C LEU A 173 -17.43 7.67 2.04
N ASN A 174 -16.46 8.53 2.35
CA ASN A 174 -16.45 9.93 1.96
C ASN A 174 -16.26 10.11 0.43
N PRO A 175 -16.45 11.32 -0.12
CA PRO A 175 -16.45 11.52 -1.57
C PRO A 175 -15.24 10.97 -2.32
N VAL A 176 -14.01 11.14 -1.80
CA VAL A 176 -12.79 10.71 -2.51
C VAL A 176 -12.39 9.26 -2.26
N TYR A 177 -13.10 8.55 -1.37
CA TYR A 177 -12.74 7.20 -0.93
C TYR A 177 -12.56 6.20 -2.09
N TRP A 178 -13.55 6.10 -2.96
CA TRP A 178 -13.53 5.12 -4.04
C TRP A 178 -12.47 5.42 -5.11
N ASP A 179 -12.31 6.69 -5.46
CA ASP A 179 -11.31 7.12 -6.43
C ASP A 179 -9.90 6.86 -5.89
N LEU A 180 -9.66 7.20 -4.62
CA LEU A 180 -8.37 6.95 -3.96
C LEU A 180 -8.09 5.45 -3.81
N LEU A 181 -9.09 4.67 -3.40
CA LEU A 181 -8.95 3.21 -3.27
C LEU A 181 -8.58 2.57 -4.60
N LEU A 182 -9.30 2.90 -5.68
CA LEU A 182 -9.04 2.34 -7.00
C LEU A 182 -7.66 2.77 -7.53
N HIS A 183 -7.30 4.04 -7.35
CA HIS A 183 -5.99 4.55 -7.70
C HIS A 183 -4.87 3.77 -6.99
N ARG A 184 -4.99 3.54 -5.68
CA ARG A 184 -4.00 2.78 -4.90
C ARG A 184 -3.95 1.30 -5.30
N LEU A 185 -5.09 0.65 -5.52
CA LEU A 185 -5.12 -0.76 -5.96
C LEU A 185 -4.36 -0.98 -7.27
N VAL A 186 -4.57 -0.11 -8.25
CA VAL A 186 -3.89 -0.18 -9.55
C VAL A 186 -2.43 0.26 -9.42
N GLY A 187 -2.18 1.35 -8.69
CA GLY A 187 -0.85 1.90 -8.46
C GLY A 187 0.10 0.94 -7.76
N ASN A 188 -0.41 0.21 -6.76
CA ASN A 188 0.38 -0.80 -6.03
C ASN A 188 0.89 -1.91 -6.98
N VAL A 189 0.04 -2.38 -7.88
CA VAL A 189 0.43 -3.39 -8.88
C VAL A 189 1.45 -2.81 -9.85
N SER A 190 1.23 -1.58 -10.33
CA SER A 190 2.17 -0.89 -11.22
C SER A 190 3.53 -0.71 -10.57
N TRP A 191 3.55 -0.15 -9.37
CA TRP A 191 4.76 0.09 -8.58
C TRP A 191 5.56 -1.20 -8.35
N ALA A 192 4.91 -2.25 -7.84
CA ALA A 192 5.56 -3.52 -7.58
C ALA A 192 6.08 -4.20 -8.86
N ALA A 193 5.27 -4.23 -9.92
CA ALA A 193 5.65 -4.89 -11.17
C ALA A 193 6.85 -4.19 -11.82
N LEU A 194 6.84 -2.86 -11.91
CA LEU A 194 7.94 -2.10 -12.51
C LEU A 194 9.23 -2.21 -11.69
N PHE A 195 9.12 -2.14 -10.35
CA PHE A 195 10.28 -2.25 -9.48
C PHE A 195 10.91 -3.64 -9.53
N VAL A 196 10.11 -4.71 -9.50
CA VAL A 196 10.61 -6.09 -9.64
C VAL A 196 11.14 -6.36 -11.05
N ALA A 197 10.55 -5.75 -12.10
CA ALA A 197 11.09 -5.81 -13.46
C ALA A 197 12.47 -5.15 -13.53
N ALA A 198 12.65 -3.96 -12.97
CA ALA A 198 13.93 -3.28 -12.89
C ALA A 198 14.97 -4.13 -12.14
N TYR A 199 14.60 -4.70 -11.00
CA TYR A 199 15.47 -5.63 -10.27
C TYR A 199 15.86 -6.84 -11.12
N ALA A 200 14.91 -7.44 -11.86
CA ALA A 200 15.20 -8.57 -12.74
C ALA A 200 16.19 -8.20 -13.86
N VAL A 201 16.07 -6.99 -14.45
CA VAL A 201 17.02 -6.47 -15.46
C VAL A 201 18.41 -6.26 -14.86
N LEU A 202 18.50 -5.71 -13.66
CA LEU A 202 19.80 -5.55 -12.98
C LEU A 202 20.47 -6.90 -12.71
N ARG A 203 19.68 -7.90 -12.31
CA ARG A 203 20.18 -9.27 -12.05
C ARG A 203 20.50 -10.01 -13.35
N LEU A 204 19.85 -9.68 -14.47
CA LEU A 204 20.14 -10.24 -15.77
C LEU A 204 21.61 -10.04 -16.18
N ARG A 205 22.17 -8.86 -15.89
CA ARG A 205 23.57 -8.54 -16.19
C ARG A 205 24.57 -9.39 -15.39
N ARG A 206 24.15 -10.01 -14.30
CA ARG A 206 24.95 -10.82 -13.37
C ARG A 206 24.51 -12.28 -13.38
N ALA A 207 23.75 -12.72 -14.38
CA ALA A 207 23.28 -14.10 -14.48
C ALA A 207 24.45 -15.06 -14.67
N ALA A 208 24.52 -16.11 -13.85
CA ALA A 208 25.62 -17.06 -13.82
C ALA A 208 25.60 -18.01 -15.02
N ASP A 209 24.41 -18.34 -15.53
CA ASP A 209 24.19 -19.28 -16.60
C ASP A 209 23.04 -18.84 -17.53
N GLU A 210 22.86 -19.56 -18.63
CA GLU A 210 21.84 -19.28 -19.64
C GLU A 210 20.40 -19.48 -19.09
N GLY A 211 20.21 -20.46 -18.20
CA GLY A 211 18.92 -20.73 -17.57
C GLY A 211 18.48 -19.56 -16.68
N GLU A 212 19.38 -19.04 -15.84
CA GLU A 212 19.12 -17.87 -15.02
C GLU A 212 18.89 -16.62 -15.87
N ARG A 213 19.66 -16.45 -16.94
CA ARG A 213 19.49 -15.35 -17.90
C ARG A 213 18.11 -15.40 -18.55
N ALA A 214 17.70 -16.55 -19.06
CA ALA A 214 16.40 -16.76 -19.69
C ALA A 214 15.24 -16.51 -18.70
N TYR A 215 15.39 -16.94 -17.45
CA TYR A 215 14.41 -16.66 -16.40
C TYR A 215 14.30 -15.17 -16.09
N ARG A 216 15.43 -14.47 -15.91
CA ARG A 216 15.43 -13.02 -15.61
C ARG A 216 14.85 -12.20 -16.76
N ALA A 217 15.20 -12.52 -18.01
CA ALA A 217 14.64 -11.87 -19.18
C ALA A 217 13.11 -12.07 -19.28
N TRP A 218 12.65 -13.30 -19.05
CA TRP A 218 11.22 -13.62 -19.03
C TRP A 218 10.47 -12.86 -17.91
N SER A 219 10.99 -12.92 -16.68
CA SER A 219 10.35 -12.26 -15.53
C SER A 219 10.28 -10.73 -15.71
N ALA A 220 11.37 -10.13 -16.18
CA ALA A 220 11.40 -8.69 -16.50
C ALA A 220 10.36 -8.34 -17.57
N GLY A 221 10.29 -9.12 -18.67
CA GLY A 221 9.36 -8.87 -19.77
C GLY A 221 7.88 -9.00 -19.37
N VAL A 222 7.54 -9.98 -18.53
CA VAL A 222 6.16 -10.14 -18.04
C VAL A 222 5.78 -9.01 -17.09
N LEU A 223 6.62 -8.73 -16.10
CA LEU A 223 6.36 -7.69 -15.10
C LEU A 223 6.37 -6.29 -15.71
N LEU A 224 7.23 -6.01 -16.68
CA LEU A 224 7.22 -4.74 -17.41
C LEU A 224 5.88 -4.54 -18.14
N ARG A 225 5.35 -5.58 -18.80
CA ARG A 225 4.05 -5.49 -19.47
C ARG A 225 2.92 -5.21 -18.48
N ILE A 226 2.89 -5.92 -17.34
CA ILE A 226 1.88 -5.69 -16.29
C ILE A 226 2.02 -4.27 -15.74
N GLY A 227 3.21 -3.89 -15.34
CA GLY A 227 3.48 -2.58 -14.75
C GLY A 227 3.17 -1.42 -15.70
N THR A 228 3.53 -1.53 -16.99
CA THR A 228 3.21 -0.50 -17.99
C THR A 228 1.70 -0.43 -18.25
N ALA A 229 1.02 -1.60 -18.38
CA ALA A 229 -0.41 -1.61 -18.61
C ALA A 229 -1.20 -0.96 -17.45
N THR A 230 -0.80 -1.22 -16.21
CA THR A 230 -1.40 -0.57 -15.03
C THR A 230 -0.98 0.90 -14.90
N LEU A 231 0.26 1.25 -15.23
CA LEU A 231 0.74 2.64 -15.22
C LEU A 231 -0.04 3.54 -16.17
N VAL A 232 -0.38 3.04 -17.37
CA VAL A 232 -1.18 3.80 -18.36
C VAL A 232 -2.57 4.18 -17.82
N LEU A 233 -3.13 3.43 -16.85
CA LEU A 233 -4.39 3.76 -16.21
C LEU A 233 -4.26 4.85 -15.13
N MET A 234 -3.06 5.06 -14.58
CA MET A 234 -2.86 5.96 -13.44
C MET A 234 -3.23 7.42 -13.71
N PRO A 235 -2.91 8.04 -14.87
CA PRO A 235 -3.35 9.39 -15.18
C PRO A 235 -4.87 9.54 -15.19
N VAL A 236 -5.60 8.54 -15.69
CA VAL A 236 -7.08 8.56 -15.71
C VAL A 236 -7.62 8.51 -14.28
N LEU A 237 -7.10 7.61 -13.45
CA LEU A 237 -7.51 7.46 -12.05
C LEU A 237 -7.14 8.70 -11.24
N GLY A 238 -5.95 9.27 -11.46
CA GLY A 238 -5.53 10.53 -10.86
C GLY A 238 -6.43 11.71 -11.25
N PHE A 239 -6.86 11.76 -12.52
CA PHE A 239 -7.79 12.78 -12.99
C PHE A 239 -9.16 12.67 -12.31
N LEU A 240 -9.69 11.46 -12.08
CA LEU A 240 -10.92 11.26 -11.32
C LEU A 240 -10.81 11.80 -9.90
N ILE A 241 -9.70 11.54 -9.21
CA ILE A 241 -9.42 12.14 -7.89
C ILE A 241 -9.46 13.67 -7.97
N MET A 242 -8.81 14.28 -8.97
CA MET A 242 -8.78 15.74 -9.14
C MET A 242 -10.19 16.31 -9.36
N LEU A 243 -11.06 15.63 -10.11
CA LEU A 243 -12.45 16.04 -10.28
C LEU A 243 -13.22 15.99 -8.96
N THR A 244 -13.08 14.91 -8.21
CA THR A 244 -13.72 14.76 -6.91
C THR A 244 -13.24 15.81 -5.90
N LEU A 245 -11.94 16.12 -5.89
CA LEU A 245 -11.38 17.17 -5.03
C LEU A 245 -11.88 18.57 -5.43
N ARG A 246 -11.98 18.84 -6.73
CA ARG A 246 -12.54 20.10 -7.23
C ARG A 246 -13.96 20.35 -6.68
N ASP A 247 -14.76 19.29 -6.65
CA ASP A 247 -16.19 19.42 -6.28
C ASP A 247 -16.43 19.33 -4.76
N ASN A 248 -15.54 18.68 -3.99
CA ASN A 248 -15.74 18.40 -2.56
C ASN A 248 -14.69 19.00 -1.62
N ALA A 249 -13.49 19.35 -2.12
CA ALA A 249 -12.36 19.83 -1.32
C ALA A 249 -11.49 20.83 -2.09
N ARG A 250 -12.12 21.85 -2.68
CA ARG A 250 -11.45 22.81 -3.58
C ARG A 250 -10.25 23.50 -2.92
N GLY A 251 -10.35 23.88 -1.65
CA GLY A 251 -9.23 24.48 -0.93
C GLY A 251 -8.02 23.53 -0.80
N PHE A 252 -8.26 22.24 -0.60
CA PHE A 252 -7.20 21.24 -0.60
C PHE A 252 -6.56 21.11 -1.99
N LEU A 253 -7.38 21.07 -3.04
CA LEU A 253 -6.89 21.03 -4.42
C LEU A 253 -6.08 22.28 -4.78
N ASP A 254 -6.55 23.48 -4.41
CA ASP A 254 -5.83 24.72 -4.67
C ASP A 254 -4.46 24.74 -3.95
N ASN A 255 -4.39 24.25 -2.71
CA ASN A 255 -3.12 24.10 -2.00
C ASN A 255 -2.19 23.07 -2.67
N LEU A 256 -2.74 21.96 -3.19
CA LEU A 256 -1.96 20.91 -3.85
C LEU A 256 -1.31 21.42 -5.15
N VAL A 257 -2.04 22.22 -5.95
CA VAL A 257 -1.59 22.66 -7.29
C VAL A 257 -1.00 24.06 -7.33
N ARG A 258 -1.21 24.89 -6.29
CA ARG A 258 -0.78 26.30 -6.25
C ARG A 258 -0.12 26.71 -4.94
N GLY A 259 -0.13 25.84 -3.91
CA GLY A 259 0.55 26.09 -2.64
C GLY A 259 2.07 26.03 -2.76
N ASP A 260 2.78 26.35 -1.68
CA ASP A 260 4.25 26.39 -1.64
C ASP A 260 4.92 25.05 -1.98
N ALA A 261 4.22 23.94 -1.78
CA ALA A 261 4.68 22.59 -2.12
C ALA A 261 4.15 22.06 -3.46
N ALA A 262 3.50 22.88 -4.29
CA ALA A 262 2.93 22.46 -5.57
C ALA A 262 3.97 21.87 -6.54
N TRP A 263 5.23 22.31 -6.44
CA TRP A 263 6.33 21.73 -7.21
C TRP A 263 6.57 20.23 -6.93
N LEU A 264 6.29 19.76 -5.71
CA LEU A 264 6.35 18.33 -5.39
C LEU A 264 5.27 17.54 -6.15
N PHE A 265 4.07 18.11 -6.27
CA PHE A 265 3.00 17.49 -7.04
C PHE A 265 3.40 17.37 -8.54
N VAL A 266 4.01 18.41 -9.11
CA VAL A 266 4.50 18.37 -10.50
C VAL A 266 5.60 17.33 -10.71
N ILE A 267 6.47 17.11 -9.74
CA ILE A 267 7.52 16.07 -9.84
C ILE A 267 6.95 14.65 -9.74
N GLN A 268 5.84 14.48 -9.02
CA GLN A 268 5.20 13.16 -8.84
C GLN A 268 4.26 12.78 -10.00
N SER A 269 3.80 13.73 -10.78
CA SER A 269 2.90 13.53 -11.93
C SER A 269 3.65 13.29 -13.23
#